data_f4498625726f266958695864c83f68ff
#
_entry.id   f4498625726f266958695864c83f68ff
#
_cell.length_a   1.000
_cell.length_b   1.000
_cell.length_c   1.000
_cell.angle_alpha   90.00
_cell.angle_beta   90.00
_cell.angle_gamma   90.00
#
_symmetry.space_group_name_H-M   'P 1'
#
loop_
_entity.id
_entity.type
_entity.pdbx_description
1 polymer ?
#
loop_
_entity_poly.entity_id
_entity_poly.type
_entity_poly.pdbx_seq_one_letter_code
_entity_poly.pdbx_strand_id
1 'polypeptide(L)'
;MIGFFNSLSGFLVAVFFWSILTITFAKSIKKHARFLYWVFGVMGGLSLLPILNIFGIDMVNIIYLPILGDIFIEFTYATYFIHPMLVIIMYMGALNPKIPAVGKLMLIRKELSIIVGFAVIPHALKRILLVVPGAWNYFADHDTLVAEDRVVSALGQGITNGVFLLGIVMTVLFLVLWVTSFDRIRKRMGYKKWKSVQRWSYALYAMLFIHSAGIDTGSLVTYWE
;
A
#
# COMPACT_ATOMS: atom_id res chain seq x y z
N MET A 1 3.12 8.76 22.04
CA MET A 1 2.95 10.06 21.36
C MET A 1 4.10 10.43 20.42
N ILE A 2 5.36 10.41 20.85
CA ILE A 2 6.52 10.78 20.01
C ILE A 2 6.59 9.93 18.74
N GLY A 3 6.39 8.61 18.80
CA GLY A 3 6.38 7.73 17.65
C GLY A 3 5.31 8.05 16.61
N PHE A 4 4.10 8.41 17.03
CA PHE A 4 3.01 8.83 16.15
C PHE A 4 3.35 10.11 15.40
N PHE A 5 3.86 11.13 16.10
CA PHE A 5 4.27 12.39 15.45
C PHE A 5 5.43 12.18 14.48
N ASN A 6 6.39 11.31 14.79
CA ASN A 6 7.47 10.97 13.88
C ASN A 6 6.96 10.23 12.62
N SER A 7 6.03 9.30 12.77
CA SER A 7 5.40 8.60 11.65
C SER A 7 4.59 9.56 10.77
N LEU A 8 3.79 10.44 11.37
CA LEU A 8 3.00 11.44 10.64
C LEU A 8 3.89 12.45 9.92
N SER A 9 4.94 12.95 10.58
CA SER A 9 5.87 13.89 9.93
C SER A 9 6.62 13.24 8.77
N GLY A 10 7.10 12.01 8.92
CA GLY A 10 7.72 11.24 7.85
C GLY A 10 6.79 11.02 6.66
N PHE A 11 5.53 10.69 6.92
CA PHE A 11 4.51 10.54 5.88
C PHE A 11 4.27 11.86 5.12
N LEU A 12 4.11 12.99 5.82
CA LEU A 12 3.90 14.29 5.19
C LEU A 12 5.11 14.72 4.35
N VAL A 13 6.32 14.51 4.86
CA VAL A 13 7.56 14.74 4.11
C VAL A 13 7.61 13.88 2.84
N ALA A 14 7.23 12.61 2.94
CA ALA A 14 7.18 11.70 1.79
C ALA A 14 6.12 12.14 0.75
N VAL A 15 4.92 12.56 1.18
CA VAL A 15 3.89 13.12 0.27
C VAL A 15 4.43 14.35 -0.46
N PHE A 16 5.08 15.26 0.25
CA PHE A 16 5.67 16.46 -0.34
C PHE A 16 6.80 16.13 -1.33
N PHE A 17 7.72 15.26 -0.92
CA PHE A 17 8.82 14.79 -1.77
C PHE A 17 8.33 14.17 -3.07
N TRP A 18 7.42 13.18 -2.98
CA TRP A 18 6.88 12.50 -4.15
C TRP A 18 6.04 13.42 -5.03
N SER A 19 5.33 14.39 -4.45
CA SER A 19 4.59 15.40 -5.21
C SER A 19 5.53 16.25 -6.06
N ILE A 20 6.59 16.80 -5.47
CA ILE A 20 7.60 17.61 -6.20
C ILE A 20 8.24 16.77 -7.30
N LEU A 21 8.70 15.54 -6.97
CA LEU A 21 9.37 14.67 -7.92
C LEU A 21 8.47 14.34 -9.11
N THR A 22 7.23 13.92 -8.86
CA THR A 22 6.29 13.54 -9.92
C THR A 22 5.84 14.72 -10.77
N ILE A 23 5.65 15.92 -10.19
CA ILE A 23 5.34 17.14 -10.94
C ILE A 23 6.53 17.58 -11.81
N THR A 24 7.73 17.54 -11.25
CA THR A 24 8.96 17.96 -11.94
C THR A 24 9.27 17.03 -13.12
N PHE A 25 9.20 15.73 -12.90
CA PHE A 25 9.56 14.71 -13.89
C PHE A 25 8.36 14.14 -14.67
N ALA A 26 7.17 14.78 -14.63
CA ALA A 26 5.97 14.28 -15.28
C ALA A 26 6.17 13.88 -16.75
N LYS A 27 6.83 14.73 -17.55
CA LYS A 27 7.10 14.43 -18.97
C LYS A 27 8.06 13.23 -19.13
N SER A 28 9.08 13.14 -18.28
CA SER A 28 10.05 12.05 -18.30
C SER A 28 9.41 10.73 -17.89
N ILE A 29 8.62 10.74 -16.81
CA ILE A 29 7.83 9.57 -16.36
C ILE A 29 6.94 9.06 -17.49
N LYS A 30 6.24 9.96 -18.18
CA LYS A 30 5.40 9.61 -19.33
C LYS A 30 6.20 8.98 -20.44
N LYS A 31 7.33 9.59 -20.82
CA LYS A 31 8.19 9.14 -21.91
C LYS A 31 8.82 7.77 -21.63
N HIS A 32 9.25 7.53 -20.38
CA HIS A 32 9.98 6.31 -19.99
C HIS A 32 9.09 5.33 -19.19
N ALA A 33 7.77 5.43 -19.30
CA ALA A 33 6.83 4.65 -18.50
C ALA A 33 7.09 3.12 -18.57
N ARG A 34 7.39 2.56 -19.75
CA ARG A 34 7.67 1.12 -19.90
C ARG A 34 8.91 0.69 -19.12
N PHE A 35 9.96 1.48 -19.17
CA PHE A 35 11.18 1.22 -18.40
C PHE A 35 10.90 1.26 -16.91
N LEU A 36 10.16 2.28 -16.44
CA LEU A 36 9.76 2.39 -15.03
C LEU A 36 8.90 1.20 -14.59
N TYR A 37 7.95 0.75 -15.41
CA TYR A 37 7.16 -0.45 -15.10
C TYR A 37 8.04 -1.69 -14.92
N TRP A 38 9.08 -1.83 -15.74
CA TRP A 38 10.02 -2.94 -15.62
C TRP A 38 10.84 -2.82 -14.32
N VAL A 39 11.41 -1.65 -14.05
CA VAL A 39 12.20 -1.40 -12.84
C VAL A 39 11.37 -1.67 -11.58
N PHE A 40 10.19 -1.04 -11.45
CA PHE A 40 9.33 -1.23 -10.30
C PHE A 40 8.73 -2.64 -10.22
N GLY A 41 8.51 -3.30 -11.35
CA GLY A 41 8.09 -4.70 -11.40
C GLY A 41 9.16 -5.64 -10.86
N VAL A 42 10.42 -5.46 -11.27
CA VAL A 42 11.56 -6.23 -10.74
C VAL A 42 11.74 -5.97 -9.24
N MET A 43 11.73 -4.70 -8.81
CA MET A 43 11.82 -4.34 -7.38
C MET A 43 10.69 -4.99 -6.57
N GLY A 44 9.44 -4.92 -7.08
CA GLY A 44 8.30 -5.59 -6.45
C GLY A 44 8.47 -7.10 -6.37
N GLY A 45 8.97 -7.74 -7.43
CA GLY A 45 9.28 -9.18 -7.43
C GLY A 45 10.34 -9.54 -6.40
N LEU A 46 11.43 -8.80 -6.35
CA LEU A 46 12.50 -9.02 -5.38
C LEU A 46 12.03 -8.82 -3.94
N SER A 47 11.12 -7.89 -3.70
CA SER A 47 10.55 -7.66 -2.38
C SER A 47 9.67 -8.82 -1.85
N LEU A 48 9.33 -9.80 -2.69
CA LEU A 48 8.63 -11.02 -2.32
C LEU A 48 9.56 -12.13 -1.82
N LEU A 49 10.88 -12.01 -2.03
CA LEU A 49 11.84 -13.05 -1.64
C LEU A 49 11.74 -13.48 -0.16
N PRO A 50 11.45 -12.60 0.82
CA PRO A 50 11.25 -13.02 2.21
C PRO A 50 10.12 -14.03 2.42
N ILE A 51 9.16 -14.12 1.49
CA ILE A 51 8.10 -15.15 1.55
C ILE A 51 8.68 -16.57 1.45
N LEU A 52 9.83 -16.73 0.80
CA LEU A 52 10.50 -18.04 0.65
C LEU A 52 10.93 -18.63 1.99
N ASN A 53 11.05 -17.81 3.04
CA ASN A 53 11.33 -18.29 4.41
C ASN A 53 10.21 -19.23 4.93
N ILE A 54 8.96 -19.05 4.46
CA ILE A 54 7.84 -19.96 4.80
C ILE A 54 8.13 -21.37 4.31
N PHE A 55 8.90 -21.52 3.23
CA PHE A 55 9.29 -22.78 2.64
C PHE A 55 10.67 -23.29 3.13
N GLY A 56 11.20 -22.70 4.22
CA GLY A 56 12.49 -23.06 4.77
C GLY A 56 13.72 -22.59 3.98
N ILE A 57 13.53 -21.71 3.01
CA ILE A 57 14.61 -21.11 2.21
C ILE A 57 15.00 -19.79 2.90
N ASP A 58 16.12 -19.79 3.61
CA ASP A 58 16.61 -18.58 4.28
C ASP A 58 17.17 -17.57 3.28
N MET A 59 16.34 -16.60 2.90
CA MET A 59 16.68 -15.48 2.03
C MET A 59 17.08 -14.22 2.82
N VAL A 60 16.98 -14.25 4.14
CA VAL A 60 17.26 -13.09 5.00
C VAL A 60 18.67 -12.57 4.76
N ASN A 61 19.65 -13.45 4.69
CA ASN A 61 21.07 -13.07 4.49
C ASN A 61 21.38 -12.49 3.10
N ILE A 62 20.57 -12.80 2.07
CA ILE A 62 20.77 -12.29 0.71
C ILE A 62 20.15 -10.89 0.56
N ILE A 63 19.08 -10.61 1.29
CA ILE A 63 18.35 -9.33 1.22
C ILE A 63 18.99 -8.28 2.12
N TYR A 64 19.70 -8.69 3.18
CA TYR A 64 20.43 -7.80 4.08
C TYR A 64 21.83 -7.37 3.57
N LEU A 65 22.03 -7.30 2.27
CA LEU A 65 23.06 -6.38 1.76
C LEU A 65 22.61 -4.96 2.19
N PRO A 66 23.39 -4.25 3.04
CA PRO A 66 22.89 -3.11 3.81
C PRO A 66 22.14 -2.04 2.99
N ILE A 67 22.60 -1.77 1.76
CA ILE A 67 21.98 -0.76 0.88
C ILE A 67 20.72 -1.32 0.17
N LEU A 68 20.77 -2.58 -0.27
CA LEU A 68 19.66 -3.18 -1.03
C LEU A 68 18.49 -3.55 -0.11
N GLY A 69 18.78 -4.02 1.10
CA GLY A 69 17.77 -4.33 2.10
C GLY A 69 16.96 -3.09 2.47
N ASP A 70 17.62 -1.98 2.75
CA ASP A 70 16.96 -0.73 3.10
C ASP A 70 16.08 -0.22 1.95
N ILE A 71 16.57 -0.22 0.71
CA ILE A 71 15.77 0.17 -0.47
C ILE A 71 14.55 -0.74 -0.62
N PHE A 72 14.69 -2.07 -0.48
CA PHE A 72 13.57 -3.00 -0.62
C PHE A 72 12.57 -2.91 0.53
N ILE A 73 13.04 -2.71 1.76
CA ILE A 73 12.17 -2.50 2.92
C ILE A 73 11.41 -1.19 2.75
N GLU A 74 12.08 -0.08 2.45
CA GLU A 74 11.47 1.23 2.23
C GLU A 74 10.49 1.21 1.05
N PHE A 75 10.83 0.55 -0.06
CA PHE A 75 9.95 0.41 -1.21
C PHE A 75 8.63 -0.30 -0.87
N THR A 76 8.68 -1.29 0.01
CA THR A 76 7.49 -2.03 0.44
C THR A 76 6.88 -1.49 1.74
N TYR A 77 7.51 -0.51 2.37
CA TYR A 77 7.00 0.13 3.57
C TYR A 77 5.90 1.12 3.19
N ALA A 78 4.69 0.87 3.69
CA ALA A 78 3.50 1.63 3.31
C ALA A 78 3.66 3.14 3.54
N THR A 79 4.37 3.55 4.58
CA THR A 79 4.49 4.94 5.03
C THR A 79 5.23 5.84 4.05
N TYR A 80 6.33 5.38 3.44
CA TYR A 80 7.21 6.27 2.67
C TYR A 80 6.99 6.25 1.15
N PHE A 81 6.35 5.22 0.61
CA PHE A 81 6.08 5.14 -0.82
C PHE A 81 4.61 4.88 -1.14
N ILE A 82 4.04 3.77 -0.65
CA ILE A 82 2.71 3.31 -1.07
C ILE A 82 1.63 4.34 -0.70
N HIS A 83 1.51 4.68 0.58
CA HIS A 83 0.47 5.60 1.05
C HIS A 83 0.61 7.01 0.45
N PRO A 84 1.83 7.64 0.43
CA PRO A 84 2.01 8.94 -0.22
C PRO A 84 1.59 8.94 -1.69
N MET A 85 1.99 7.92 -2.44
CA MET A 85 1.64 7.84 -3.85
C MET A 85 0.15 7.61 -4.08
N LEU A 86 -0.52 6.78 -3.26
CA LEU A 86 -1.97 6.60 -3.32
C LEU A 86 -2.72 7.89 -3.00
N VAL A 87 -2.25 8.65 -2.00
CA VAL A 87 -2.79 9.98 -1.66
C VAL A 87 -2.65 10.95 -2.82
N ILE A 88 -1.48 11.02 -3.46
CA ILE A 88 -1.26 11.86 -4.65
C ILE A 88 -2.24 11.48 -5.77
N ILE A 89 -2.39 10.17 -6.07
CA ILE A 89 -3.29 9.67 -7.12
C ILE A 89 -4.75 9.99 -6.79
N MET A 90 -5.14 9.93 -5.53
CA MET A 90 -6.48 10.31 -5.05
C MET A 90 -6.75 11.79 -5.27
N TYR A 91 -5.86 12.65 -4.77
CA TYR A 91 -6.05 14.10 -4.86
C TYR A 91 -5.99 14.64 -6.30
N MET A 92 -5.23 14.00 -7.20
CA MET A 92 -5.31 14.32 -8.63
C MET A 92 -6.74 14.25 -9.20
N GLY A 93 -7.56 13.32 -8.68
CA GLY A 93 -8.95 13.18 -9.13
C GLY A 93 -9.92 14.18 -8.48
N ALA A 94 -9.56 14.76 -7.34
CA ALA A 94 -10.38 15.67 -6.55
C ALA A 94 -10.05 17.15 -6.82
N LEU A 95 -8.80 17.46 -7.19
CA LEU A 95 -8.34 18.81 -7.41
C LEU A 95 -8.63 19.32 -8.82
N ASN A 96 -8.71 20.64 -8.97
CA ASN A 96 -8.98 21.28 -10.26
C ASN A 96 -7.79 21.10 -11.24
N PRO A 97 -7.99 20.43 -12.38
CA PRO A 97 -6.91 20.18 -13.35
C PRO A 97 -6.41 21.45 -14.06
N LYS A 98 -7.10 22.59 -13.92
CA LYS A 98 -6.63 23.89 -14.42
C LYS A 98 -5.42 24.41 -13.63
N ILE A 99 -5.19 23.94 -12.41
CA ILE A 99 -3.97 24.22 -11.66
C ILE A 99 -2.80 23.53 -12.38
N PRO A 100 -1.73 24.26 -12.77
CA PRO A 100 -0.66 23.70 -13.61
C PRO A 100 0.00 22.44 -13.04
N ALA A 101 0.20 22.38 -11.72
CA ALA A 101 0.75 21.22 -11.04
C ALA A 101 -0.17 20.00 -11.16
N VAL A 102 -1.47 20.19 -10.91
CA VAL A 102 -2.50 19.14 -11.02
C VAL A 102 -2.61 18.66 -12.47
N GLY A 103 -2.59 19.57 -13.43
CA GLY A 103 -2.60 19.24 -14.86
C GLY A 103 -1.42 18.35 -15.26
N LYS A 104 -0.21 18.64 -14.75
CA LYS A 104 0.97 17.77 -14.96
C LYS A 104 0.81 16.39 -14.36
N LEU A 105 0.29 16.31 -13.14
CA LEU A 105 0.02 15.02 -12.47
C LEU A 105 -1.04 14.20 -13.22
N MET A 106 -2.09 14.84 -13.73
CA MET A 106 -3.13 14.17 -14.53
C MET A 106 -2.59 13.51 -15.79
N LEU A 107 -1.51 14.06 -16.40
CA LEU A 107 -0.84 13.45 -17.56
C LEU A 107 -0.24 12.08 -17.25
N ILE A 108 0.17 11.84 -16.01
CA ILE A 108 0.89 10.63 -15.57
C ILE A 108 0.10 9.79 -14.56
N ARG A 109 -1.18 10.13 -14.33
CA ARG A 109 -2.01 9.41 -13.35
C ARG A 109 -2.04 7.90 -13.58
N LYS A 110 -2.19 7.48 -14.84
CA LYS A 110 -2.18 6.06 -15.22
C LYS A 110 -0.82 5.43 -14.89
N GLU A 111 0.25 6.08 -15.29
CA GLU A 111 1.61 5.61 -15.08
C GLU A 111 1.91 5.44 -13.59
N LEU A 112 1.55 6.43 -12.78
CA LEU A 112 1.71 6.35 -11.32
C LEU A 112 0.86 5.22 -10.72
N SER A 113 -0.39 5.05 -11.17
CA SER A 113 -1.25 3.96 -10.68
C SER A 113 -0.65 2.58 -10.98
N ILE A 114 -0.02 2.39 -12.15
CA ILE A 114 0.64 1.13 -12.50
C ILE A 114 1.89 0.92 -11.67
N ILE A 115 2.73 1.96 -11.53
CA ILE A 115 3.97 1.91 -10.72
C ILE A 115 3.67 1.55 -9.27
N VAL A 116 2.71 2.23 -8.65
CA VAL A 116 2.33 1.98 -7.26
C VAL A 116 1.81 0.56 -7.08
N GLY A 117 1.13 0.00 -8.09
CA GLY A 117 0.65 -1.37 -8.03
C GLY A 117 1.77 -2.40 -7.86
N PHE A 118 2.94 -2.14 -8.44
CA PHE A 118 4.10 -3.01 -8.25
C PHE A 118 4.68 -2.98 -6.82
N ALA A 119 4.33 -1.99 -6.00
CA ALA A 119 4.66 -1.96 -4.58
C ALA A 119 3.51 -2.49 -3.71
N VAL A 120 2.26 -2.14 -4.03
CA VAL A 120 1.07 -2.55 -3.27
C VAL A 120 0.86 -4.05 -3.31
N ILE A 121 1.04 -4.70 -4.47
CA ILE A 121 0.82 -6.15 -4.60
C ILE A 121 1.78 -6.96 -3.72
N PRO A 122 3.11 -6.76 -3.76
CA PRO A 122 4.02 -7.44 -2.86
C PRO A 122 3.75 -7.15 -1.39
N HIS A 123 3.42 -5.91 -1.04
CA HIS A 123 3.03 -5.54 0.32
C HIS A 123 1.80 -6.36 0.78
N ALA A 124 0.74 -6.36 -0.03
CA ALA A 124 -0.49 -7.08 0.26
C ALA A 124 -0.27 -8.60 0.37
N LEU A 125 0.48 -9.20 -0.56
CA LEU A 125 0.80 -10.63 -0.53
C LEU A 125 1.57 -11.02 0.73
N LYS A 126 2.59 -10.24 1.11
CA LYS A 126 3.32 -10.48 2.36
C LYS A 126 2.39 -10.41 3.57
N ARG A 127 1.52 -9.41 3.64
CA ARG A 127 0.57 -9.26 4.75
C ARG A 127 -0.46 -10.39 4.79
N ILE A 128 -1.00 -10.79 3.64
CA ILE A 128 -1.94 -11.91 3.56
C ILE A 128 -1.28 -13.22 4.02
N LEU A 129 -0.05 -13.49 3.62
CA LEU A 129 0.62 -14.75 3.96
C LEU A 129 1.21 -14.77 5.37
N LEU A 130 1.70 -13.65 5.88
CA LEU A 130 2.46 -13.61 7.14
C LEU A 130 1.65 -13.08 8.33
N VAL A 131 0.64 -12.24 8.10
CA VAL A 131 -0.07 -11.52 9.17
C VAL A 131 -1.52 -11.98 9.29
N VAL A 132 -2.22 -12.14 8.16
CA VAL A 132 -3.65 -12.51 8.16
C VAL A 132 -3.95 -13.82 8.87
N PRO A 133 -3.13 -14.90 8.78
CA PRO A 133 -3.38 -16.12 9.54
C PRO A 133 -3.43 -15.87 11.06
N GLY A 134 -2.51 -15.07 11.60
CA GLY A 134 -2.53 -14.68 13.02
C GLY A 134 -3.75 -13.84 13.37
N ALA A 135 -4.10 -12.87 12.52
CA ALA A 135 -5.30 -12.05 12.70
C ALA A 135 -6.59 -12.89 12.65
N TRP A 136 -6.65 -13.89 11.79
CA TRP A 136 -7.77 -14.81 11.74
C TRP A 136 -7.88 -15.65 13.02
N ASN A 137 -6.75 -16.24 13.46
CA ASN A 137 -6.71 -17.06 14.68
C ASN A 137 -7.11 -16.26 15.92
N TYR A 138 -6.77 -14.97 15.99
CA TYR A 138 -7.21 -14.10 17.08
C TYR A 138 -8.73 -14.09 17.27
N PHE A 139 -9.52 -14.10 16.17
CA PHE A 139 -10.98 -14.13 16.26
C PHE A 139 -11.55 -15.54 16.34
N ALA A 140 -10.90 -16.53 15.69
CA ALA A 140 -11.40 -17.91 15.67
C ALA A 140 -11.20 -18.64 16.99
N ASP A 141 -10.07 -18.38 17.68
CA ASP A 141 -9.67 -19.08 18.90
C ASP A 141 -9.50 -18.13 20.08
N HIS A 142 -10.28 -17.05 20.11
CA HIS A 142 -10.13 -15.94 21.09
C HIS A 142 -10.14 -16.42 22.54
N ASP A 143 -11.11 -17.27 22.89
CA ASP A 143 -11.26 -17.78 24.25
C ASP A 143 -10.05 -18.61 24.71
N THR A 144 -9.48 -19.40 23.80
CA THR A 144 -8.25 -20.15 24.08
C THR A 144 -7.06 -19.22 24.28
N LEU A 145 -6.94 -18.19 23.46
CA LEU A 145 -5.85 -17.19 23.57
C LEU A 145 -5.95 -16.41 24.87
N VAL A 146 -7.15 -16.10 25.32
CA VAL A 146 -7.38 -15.44 26.63
C VAL A 146 -7.00 -16.39 27.76
N ALA A 147 -7.41 -17.67 27.70
CA ALA A 147 -7.06 -18.67 28.70
C ALA A 147 -5.56 -18.95 28.80
N GLU A 148 -4.82 -18.78 27.68
CA GLU A 148 -3.35 -18.93 27.59
C GLU A 148 -2.60 -17.64 27.94
N ASP A 149 -3.28 -16.58 28.37
CA ASP A 149 -2.71 -15.26 28.71
C ASP A 149 -1.94 -14.61 27.51
N ARG A 150 -2.40 -14.89 26.29
CA ARG A 150 -1.80 -14.39 25.03
C ARG A 150 -2.47 -13.10 24.50
N VAL A 151 -3.54 -12.67 25.15
CA VAL A 151 -4.25 -11.42 24.80
C VAL A 151 -3.82 -10.34 25.76
N VAL A 152 -2.92 -9.46 25.34
CA VAL A 152 -2.39 -8.35 26.14
C VAL A 152 -3.40 -7.20 26.21
N SER A 153 -4.09 -6.92 25.10
CA SER A 153 -5.11 -5.88 25.00
C SER A 153 -6.22 -6.37 24.07
N ALA A 154 -7.37 -6.71 24.63
CA ALA A 154 -8.49 -7.22 23.84
C ALA A 154 -8.99 -6.18 22.82
N LEU A 155 -9.11 -4.91 23.22
CA LEU A 155 -9.57 -3.85 22.33
C LEU A 155 -8.50 -3.47 21.29
N GLY A 156 -7.26 -3.22 21.71
CA GLY A 156 -6.18 -2.83 20.81
C GLY A 156 -5.83 -3.91 19.80
N GLN A 157 -5.69 -5.15 20.23
CA GLN A 157 -5.48 -6.30 19.34
C GLN A 157 -6.69 -6.57 18.45
N GLY A 158 -7.91 -6.41 18.96
CA GLY A 158 -9.13 -6.56 18.16
C GLY A 158 -9.21 -5.56 17.01
N ILE A 159 -8.92 -4.28 17.27
CA ILE A 159 -8.85 -3.24 16.23
C ILE A 159 -7.77 -3.59 15.19
N THR A 160 -6.55 -3.88 15.65
CA THR A 160 -5.41 -4.17 14.75
C THR A 160 -5.67 -5.39 13.86
N ASN A 161 -6.16 -6.49 14.46
CA ASN A 161 -6.45 -7.71 13.70
C ASN A 161 -7.65 -7.52 12.75
N GLY A 162 -8.67 -6.77 13.15
CA GLY A 162 -9.82 -6.44 12.29
C GLY A 162 -9.40 -5.67 11.04
N VAL A 163 -8.52 -4.67 11.16
CA VAL A 163 -8.05 -3.91 9.99
C VAL A 163 -7.07 -4.71 9.12
N PHE A 164 -6.35 -5.71 9.66
CA PHE A 164 -5.60 -6.64 8.83
C PHE A 164 -6.52 -7.51 7.97
N LEU A 165 -7.63 -7.98 8.49
CA LEU A 165 -8.64 -8.70 7.71
C LEU A 165 -9.30 -7.80 6.65
N LEU A 166 -9.54 -6.53 6.95
CA LEU A 166 -9.99 -5.53 5.97
C LEU A 166 -9.01 -5.43 4.79
N GLY A 167 -7.71 -5.62 5.04
CA GLY A 167 -6.66 -5.62 4.02
C GLY A 167 -6.90 -6.64 2.89
N ILE A 168 -7.57 -7.77 3.16
CA ILE A 168 -7.94 -8.77 2.13
C ILE A 168 -8.93 -8.13 1.14
N VAL A 169 -9.99 -7.52 1.64
CA VAL A 169 -11.01 -6.85 0.81
C VAL A 169 -10.38 -5.73 -0.02
N MET A 170 -9.53 -4.92 0.63
CA MET A 170 -8.78 -3.86 -0.04
C MET A 170 -7.89 -4.39 -1.16
N THR A 171 -7.22 -5.52 -0.93
CA THR A 171 -6.35 -6.15 -1.93
C THR A 171 -7.13 -6.58 -3.17
N VAL A 172 -8.27 -7.24 -2.99
CA VAL A 172 -9.13 -7.66 -4.11
C VAL A 172 -9.61 -6.44 -4.90
N LEU A 173 -10.12 -5.42 -4.20
CA LEU A 173 -10.57 -4.19 -4.84
C LEU A 173 -9.42 -3.47 -5.57
N PHE A 174 -8.26 -3.36 -4.92
CA PHE A 174 -7.08 -2.76 -5.53
C PHE A 174 -6.65 -3.50 -6.81
N LEU A 175 -6.60 -4.83 -6.80
CA LEU A 175 -6.26 -5.63 -7.97
C LEU A 175 -7.19 -5.36 -9.15
N VAL A 176 -8.49 -5.28 -8.91
CA VAL A 176 -9.47 -4.94 -9.96
C VAL A 176 -9.19 -3.54 -10.54
N LEU A 177 -8.98 -2.55 -9.68
CA LEU A 177 -8.67 -1.17 -10.10
C LEU A 177 -7.34 -1.08 -10.86
N TRP A 178 -6.32 -1.78 -10.38
CA TRP A 178 -5.00 -1.80 -10.97
C TRP A 178 -4.98 -2.46 -12.35
N VAL A 179 -5.56 -3.66 -12.47
CA VAL A 179 -5.65 -4.38 -13.74
C VAL A 179 -6.43 -3.57 -14.78
N THR A 180 -7.51 -2.90 -14.37
CA THR A 180 -8.30 -2.06 -15.29
C THR A 180 -7.60 -0.73 -15.66
N SER A 181 -6.48 -0.39 -15.03
CA SER A 181 -5.66 0.78 -15.41
C SER A 181 -4.79 0.53 -16.65
N PHE A 182 -4.58 -0.74 -17.04
CA PHE A 182 -3.84 -1.07 -18.26
C PHE A 182 -4.65 -0.79 -19.53
N ASP A 183 -4.04 -0.16 -20.53
CA ASP A 183 -4.72 0.28 -21.77
C ASP A 183 -5.43 -0.86 -22.50
N ARG A 184 -4.84 -2.07 -22.52
CA ARG A 184 -5.44 -3.25 -23.19
C ARG A 184 -6.79 -3.61 -22.55
N ILE A 185 -6.87 -3.61 -21.23
CA ILE A 185 -8.09 -3.94 -20.47
C ILE A 185 -9.10 -2.81 -20.60
N ARG A 186 -8.68 -1.56 -20.39
CA ARG A 186 -9.51 -0.36 -20.52
C ARG A 186 -10.19 -0.29 -21.89
N LYS A 187 -9.44 -0.53 -22.96
CA LYS A 187 -9.98 -0.51 -24.34
C LYS A 187 -11.02 -1.61 -24.56
N ARG A 188 -10.79 -2.83 -24.01
CA ARG A 188 -11.74 -3.95 -24.12
C ARG A 188 -13.03 -3.71 -23.32
N MET A 189 -12.95 -3.07 -22.16
CA MET A 189 -14.12 -2.77 -21.34
C MET A 189 -15.00 -1.67 -21.90
N GLY A 190 -14.46 -0.74 -22.67
CA GLY A 190 -15.10 0.49 -23.08
C GLY A 190 -15.18 1.54 -21.95
N TYR A 191 -15.26 2.81 -22.33
CA TYR A 191 -15.13 3.93 -21.38
C TYR A 191 -16.16 3.93 -20.26
N LYS A 192 -17.46 3.64 -20.57
CA LYS A 192 -18.53 3.69 -19.56
C LYS A 192 -18.33 2.65 -18.46
N LYS A 193 -18.06 1.39 -18.82
CA LYS A 193 -17.80 0.29 -17.88
C LYS A 193 -16.52 0.57 -17.08
N TRP A 194 -15.44 0.95 -17.74
CA TRP A 194 -14.19 1.31 -17.10
C TRP A 194 -14.37 2.42 -16.06
N LYS A 195 -15.06 3.50 -16.41
CA LYS A 195 -15.33 4.62 -15.49
C LYS A 195 -16.16 4.18 -14.27
N SER A 196 -17.13 3.28 -14.47
CA SER A 196 -17.92 2.72 -13.36
C SER A 196 -17.03 1.94 -12.39
N VAL A 197 -16.16 1.07 -12.89
CA VAL A 197 -15.20 0.33 -12.05
C VAL A 197 -14.25 1.28 -11.33
N GLN A 198 -13.68 2.27 -12.02
CA GLN A 198 -12.75 3.21 -11.40
C GLN A 198 -13.35 4.06 -10.28
N ARG A 199 -14.69 4.21 -10.22
CA ARG A 199 -15.35 4.89 -9.07
C ARG A 199 -15.18 4.15 -7.75
N TRP A 200 -14.98 2.84 -7.77
CA TRP A 200 -14.70 2.06 -6.57
C TRP A 200 -13.38 2.44 -5.90
N SER A 201 -12.54 3.24 -6.56
CA SER A 201 -11.36 3.85 -5.91
C SER A 201 -11.73 4.69 -4.69
N TYR A 202 -12.91 5.33 -4.66
CA TYR A 202 -13.35 6.08 -3.49
C TYR A 202 -13.57 5.17 -2.27
N ALA A 203 -14.16 3.98 -2.49
CA ALA A 203 -14.31 2.98 -1.43
C ALA A 203 -12.93 2.46 -0.98
N LEU A 204 -12.01 2.21 -1.91
CA LEU A 204 -10.64 1.82 -1.58
C LEU A 204 -9.95 2.88 -0.71
N TYR A 205 -10.08 4.17 -1.03
CA TYR A 205 -9.46 5.23 -0.23
C TYR A 205 -10.08 5.37 1.16
N ALA A 206 -11.40 5.22 1.28
CA ALA A 206 -12.07 5.18 2.59
C ALA A 206 -11.56 4.01 3.44
N MET A 207 -11.47 2.82 2.85
CA MET A 207 -10.92 1.64 3.54
C MET A 207 -9.43 1.80 3.88
N LEU A 208 -8.64 2.44 3.00
CA LEU A 208 -7.23 2.73 3.27
C LEU A 208 -7.06 3.63 4.49
N PHE A 209 -7.90 4.66 4.60
CA PHE A 209 -7.91 5.53 5.78
C PHE A 209 -8.26 4.75 7.05
N ILE A 210 -9.32 3.93 7.02
CA ILE A 210 -9.74 3.08 8.15
C ILE A 210 -8.62 2.10 8.51
N HIS A 211 -8.01 1.47 7.53
CA HIS A 211 -6.91 0.51 7.73
C HIS A 211 -5.70 1.16 8.41
N SER A 212 -5.25 2.31 7.90
CA SER A 212 -4.09 3.00 8.48
C SER A 212 -4.39 3.55 9.87
N ALA A 213 -5.53 4.24 10.03
CA ALA A 213 -5.93 4.78 11.33
C ALA A 213 -6.19 3.67 12.36
N GLY A 214 -6.73 2.53 11.94
CA GLY A 214 -6.98 1.40 12.82
C GLY A 214 -5.71 0.72 13.32
N ILE A 215 -4.67 0.59 12.48
CA ILE A 215 -3.36 0.08 12.92
C ILE A 215 -2.76 0.99 13.98
N ASP A 216 -2.74 2.30 13.73
CA ASP A 216 -2.17 3.28 14.66
C ASP A 216 -2.98 3.33 15.98
N THR A 217 -4.31 3.33 15.88
CA THR A 217 -5.21 3.34 17.05
C THR A 217 -5.06 2.06 17.86
N GLY A 218 -5.06 0.89 17.21
CA GLY A 218 -4.90 -0.39 17.89
C GLY A 218 -3.56 -0.47 18.64
N SER A 219 -2.49 0.01 18.02
CA SER A 219 -1.16 0.07 18.66
C SER A 219 -1.14 1.03 19.86
N LEU A 220 -1.79 2.19 19.75
CA LEU A 220 -1.91 3.14 20.85
C LEU A 220 -2.71 2.57 22.03
N VAL A 221 -3.86 1.95 21.75
CA VAL A 221 -4.71 1.32 22.78
C VAL A 221 -3.94 0.21 23.50
N THR A 222 -3.26 -0.67 22.76
CA THR A 222 -2.43 -1.73 23.35
C THR A 222 -1.31 -1.20 24.24
N TYR A 223 -0.79 0.00 23.95
CA TYR A 223 0.25 0.63 24.78
C TYR A 223 -0.31 1.22 26.09
N TRP A 224 -1.58 1.64 26.10
CA TRP A 224 -2.22 2.31 27.26
C TRP A 224 -2.99 1.36 28.17
N GLU A 225 -3.35 0.15 27.74
CA GLU A 225 -3.93 -0.93 28.57
C GLU A 225 -2.84 -1.74 29.26
#